data_5175e01c3c9a147d29c7b87483e1edf2
#
_entry.id   5175e01c3c9a147d29c7b87483e1edf2
#
_cell.length_a   1.000
_cell.length_b   1.000
_cell.length_c   1.000
_cell.angle_alpha   90.00
_cell.angle_beta   90.00
_cell.angle_gamma   90.00
#
_symmetry.space_group_name_H-M   'P 1'
#
loop_
_entity.id
_entity.type
_entity.pdbx_description
1 polymer ?
#
loop_
_entity_poly.entity_id
_entity_poly.type
_entity_poly.pdbx_seq_one_letter_code
_entity_poly.pdbx_strand_id
1 'polypeptide(L)'
;MSIGVLEFHGAAGEVTGSCTLLRTDRARILVDFGMFQGTPADEARNAVAPQVDFALLDAIVITHAHIDHCGRLAMATELGFRGRIYCTTATHELLGRVLRSSARLQRARFYERANGSAPWARALMPGEAPGGAPEFPTAHRLFDTPEVRDTMERIEGVPLDREVKIAPHVALTFRNAGHIPGAASAEFSIGVGAARKTVLFSGDLGPDRSALLATPHRPAGADVVIVESTNGERRRDASDPEETLAGIVARAAEKKEKVIVPCFALGRAQLLVHRFARLRTRELMRGLNVYVDSPMAVHGIEALYKHPEYLADEPREIVRAGGAPLWFPELHYVLSKRESMAIDRMVHGGIILAGSGFMDAGPVMRHLEESINREDCTVVLSGYQPEGGFAWKLQRGADRAQFNGKTVPVRARTVRVEGLSGHADQDDLMKWFAGFVQKPARVLINHGVDSARAALAGRLKTELGIECTLPARDVPIEI
;
A
#
# COMPACT_ATOMS: atom_id res chain seq x y z
N MET A 1 -8.78 -15.57 -31.55
CA MET A 1 -7.36 -15.13 -31.64
C MET A 1 -6.91 -14.75 -30.25
N SER A 2 -5.71 -15.16 -29.83
CA SER A 2 -5.12 -14.79 -28.56
C SER A 2 -4.89 -13.26 -28.52
N ILE A 3 -5.19 -12.61 -27.39
CA ILE A 3 -4.91 -11.20 -27.18
C ILE A 3 -3.40 -11.03 -26.89
N GLY A 4 -2.83 -12.01 -26.19
CA GLY A 4 -1.43 -12.00 -25.78
C GLY A 4 -1.14 -13.01 -24.68
N VAL A 5 -0.06 -12.78 -23.95
CA VAL A 5 0.42 -13.61 -22.84
C VAL A 5 0.64 -12.75 -21.60
N LEU A 6 0.22 -13.24 -20.44
CA LEU A 6 0.52 -12.69 -19.13
C LEU A 6 1.53 -13.57 -18.39
N GLU A 7 2.51 -12.94 -17.76
CA GLU A 7 3.49 -13.61 -16.89
C GLU A 7 3.57 -12.85 -15.56
N PHE A 8 3.33 -13.54 -14.45
CA PHE A 8 3.29 -12.97 -13.12
C PHE A 8 4.61 -13.24 -12.40
N HIS A 9 5.41 -12.20 -12.18
CA HIS A 9 6.74 -12.30 -11.54
C HIS A 9 6.70 -11.98 -10.04
N GLY A 10 5.51 -11.77 -9.49
CA GLY A 10 5.24 -11.55 -8.07
C GLY A 10 3.75 -11.35 -7.83
N ALA A 11 3.37 -11.25 -6.57
CA ALA A 11 1.98 -11.18 -6.12
C ALA A 11 1.09 -12.35 -6.59
N ALA A 12 1.67 -13.48 -6.95
CA ALA A 12 0.98 -14.69 -7.41
C ALA A 12 1.00 -15.77 -6.31
N GLY A 13 -0.06 -15.84 -5.49
CA GLY A 13 -0.13 -16.63 -4.25
C GLY A 13 0.43 -15.92 -3.03
N GLU A 14 0.77 -14.66 -3.19
CA GLU A 14 1.28 -13.75 -2.18
C GLU A 14 0.77 -12.33 -2.43
N VAL A 15 0.91 -11.41 -1.45
CA VAL A 15 0.43 -10.03 -1.60
C VAL A 15 1.50 -9.14 -2.22
N THR A 16 2.76 -9.27 -1.86
CA THR A 16 3.81 -8.30 -2.20
C THR A 16 4.56 -8.62 -3.49
N GLY A 17 5.28 -7.63 -4.02
CA GLY A 17 6.13 -7.78 -5.20
C GLY A 17 5.38 -7.73 -6.53
N SER A 18 4.24 -7.02 -6.59
CA SER A 18 3.42 -6.91 -7.82
C SER A 18 4.28 -6.59 -9.04
N CYS A 19 4.25 -7.49 -10.02
CA CYS A 19 5.05 -7.37 -11.25
C CYS A 19 4.48 -8.33 -12.29
N THR A 20 3.80 -7.80 -13.31
CA THR A 20 3.16 -8.61 -14.35
C THR A 20 3.57 -8.13 -15.73
N LEU A 21 4.10 -9.02 -16.54
CA LEU A 21 4.41 -8.75 -17.96
C LEU A 21 3.18 -9.07 -18.81
N LEU A 22 2.68 -8.08 -19.53
CA LEU A 22 1.71 -8.23 -20.61
C LEU A 22 2.45 -8.18 -21.94
N ARG A 23 2.38 -9.26 -22.68
CA ARG A 23 3.03 -9.42 -23.97
C ARG A 23 1.98 -9.66 -25.06
N THR A 24 1.94 -8.78 -26.06
CA THR A 24 1.14 -8.95 -27.28
C THR A 24 2.04 -9.32 -28.45
N ASP A 25 1.47 -9.46 -29.65
CA ASP A 25 2.25 -9.64 -30.88
C ASP A 25 3.16 -8.45 -31.22
N ARG A 26 2.88 -7.25 -30.67
CA ARG A 26 3.52 -5.97 -31.02
C ARG A 26 4.01 -5.14 -29.86
N ALA A 27 3.72 -5.54 -28.63
CA ALA A 27 4.08 -4.73 -27.46
C ALA A 27 4.42 -5.60 -26.25
N ARG A 28 5.31 -5.08 -25.41
CA ARG A 28 5.68 -5.62 -24.09
C ARG A 28 5.53 -4.54 -23.05
N ILE A 29 4.64 -4.75 -22.09
CA ILE A 29 4.30 -3.79 -21.06
C ILE A 29 4.45 -4.46 -19.71
N LEU A 30 5.20 -3.83 -18.83
CA LEU A 30 5.28 -4.25 -17.42
C LEU A 30 4.26 -3.47 -16.60
N VAL A 31 3.38 -4.17 -15.90
CA VAL A 31 2.42 -3.58 -14.96
C VAL A 31 2.92 -3.80 -13.55
N ASP A 32 3.22 -2.72 -12.87
CA ASP A 32 3.90 -2.61 -11.59
C ASP A 32 5.33 -3.17 -11.60
N PHE A 33 6.14 -2.74 -10.65
CA PHE A 33 7.46 -3.29 -10.34
C PHE A 33 7.73 -3.09 -8.86
N GLY A 34 7.01 -3.86 -8.06
CA GLY A 34 6.93 -3.75 -6.62
C GLY A 34 8.00 -4.51 -5.85
N MET A 35 8.21 -4.09 -4.60
CA MET A 35 9.07 -4.79 -3.65
C MET A 35 8.33 -5.95 -2.98
N PHE A 36 9.07 -7.03 -2.75
CA PHE A 36 8.69 -8.07 -1.79
C PHE A 36 8.94 -7.55 -0.37
N GLN A 37 7.98 -7.79 0.51
CA GLN A 37 8.01 -7.39 1.90
C GLN A 37 7.60 -8.58 2.77
N GLY A 38 8.14 -8.67 3.99
CA GLY A 38 7.79 -9.74 4.93
C GLY A 38 9.01 -10.26 5.66
N THR A 39 9.33 -11.53 5.47
CA THR A 39 10.51 -12.16 6.08
C THR A 39 11.81 -11.68 5.40
N PRO A 40 12.98 -11.84 6.06
CA PRO A 40 14.26 -11.55 5.40
C PRO A 40 14.47 -12.32 4.09
N ALA A 41 13.90 -13.52 3.96
CA ALA A 41 13.94 -14.30 2.72
C ALA A 41 13.11 -13.65 1.61
N ASP A 42 11.94 -13.11 1.94
CA ASP A 42 11.11 -12.35 0.98
C ASP A 42 11.82 -11.07 0.55
N GLU A 43 12.39 -10.32 1.49
CA GLU A 43 13.12 -9.09 1.18
C GLU A 43 14.37 -9.35 0.30
N ALA A 44 15.04 -10.48 0.46
CA ALA A 44 16.20 -10.85 -0.35
C ALA A 44 15.84 -11.04 -1.84
N ARG A 45 14.63 -11.42 -2.15
CA ARG A 45 14.11 -11.54 -3.53
C ARG A 45 14.14 -10.21 -4.30
N ASN A 46 14.16 -9.08 -3.61
CA ASN A 46 14.24 -7.77 -4.25
C ASN A 46 15.53 -7.56 -5.05
N ALA A 47 16.61 -8.22 -4.67
CA ALA A 47 17.89 -8.15 -5.37
C ALA A 47 17.94 -8.99 -6.67
N VAL A 48 16.92 -9.84 -6.89
CA VAL A 48 16.84 -10.70 -8.07
C VAL A 48 15.91 -10.04 -9.10
N ALA A 49 16.45 -9.74 -10.29
CA ALA A 49 15.63 -9.24 -11.38
C ALA A 49 14.65 -10.33 -11.85
N PRO A 50 13.40 -9.97 -12.21
CA PRO A 50 12.49 -10.91 -12.85
C PRO A 50 13.04 -11.33 -14.21
N GLN A 51 12.57 -12.46 -14.74
CA GLN A 51 12.95 -12.97 -16.05
C GLN A 51 12.28 -12.14 -17.17
N VAL A 52 12.56 -10.85 -17.19
CA VAL A 52 12.05 -9.87 -18.16
C VAL A 52 13.22 -9.18 -18.83
N ASP A 53 13.22 -9.11 -20.14
CA ASP A 53 14.17 -8.28 -20.88
C ASP A 53 13.68 -6.82 -20.86
N PHE A 54 14.21 -6.04 -19.92
CA PHE A 54 13.84 -4.63 -19.75
C PHE A 54 14.17 -3.74 -20.94
N ALA A 55 15.17 -4.11 -21.75
CA ALA A 55 15.52 -3.35 -22.94
C ALA A 55 14.47 -3.49 -24.06
N LEU A 56 13.66 -4.52 -24.03
CA LEU A 56 12.58 -4.79 -24.98
C LEU A 56 11.19 -4.31 -24.50
N LEU A 57 11.10 -3.71 -23.30
CA LEU A 57 9.83 -3.16 -22.83
C LEU A 57 9.50 -1.84 -23.54
N ASP A 58 8.29 -1.74 -24.07
CA ASP A 58 7.76 -0.52 -24.66
C ASP A 58 7.34 0.49 -23.57
N ALA A 59 6.75 0.01 -22.49
CA ALA A 59 6.27 0.81 -21.40
C ALA A 59 6.28 0.06 -20.05
N ILE A 60 6.34 0.85 -18.97
CA ILE A 60 5.99 0.40 -17.61
C ILE A 60 4.75 1.19 -17.17
N VAL A 61 3.78 0.51 -16.54
CA VAL A 61 2.56 1.12 -16.01
C VAL A 61 2.51 0.88 -14.51
N ILE A 62 2.36 1.94 -13.72
CA ILE A 62 2.27 1.86 -12.25
C ILE A 62 0.85 2.18 -11.83
N THR A 63 0.22 1.24 -11.15
CA THR A 63 -1.16 1.37 -10.68
C THR A 63 -1.28 2.35 -9.53
N HIS A 64 -0.35 2.34 -8.58
CA HIS A 64 -0.32 3.26 -7.45
C HIS A 64 1.05 3.30 -6.73
N ALA A 65 1.18 4.18 -5.73
CA ALA A 65 2.46 4.50 -5.10
C ALA A 65 2.79 3.66 -3.85
N HIS A 66 2.13 2.53 -3.58
CA HIS A 66 2.60 1.61 -2.55
C HIS A 66 3.88 0.89 -2.98
N ILE A 67 4.73 0.57 -1.99
CA ILE A 67 6.07 0.05 -2.24
C ILE A 67 6.07 -1.34 -2.89
N ASP A 68 5.06 -2.15 -2.63
CA ASP A 68 4.84 -3.47 -3.21
C ASP A 68 4.31 -3.42 -4.67
N HIS A 69 4.05 -2.21 -5.19
CA HIS A 69 3.71 -1.96 -6.60
C HIS A 69 4.77 -1.14 -7.34
N CYS A 70 5.53 -0.29 -6.65
CA CYS A 70 6.49 0.61 -7.29
C CYS A 70 7.93 0.50 -6.75
N GLY A 71 8.15 -0.27 -5.71
CA GLY A 71 9.37 -0.19 -4.91
C GLY A 71 10.67 -0.58 -5.60
N ARG A 72 10.62 -1.38 -6.67
CA ARG A 72 11.79 -1.70 -7.52
C ARG A 72 11.88 -0.85 -8.79
N LEU A 73 10.95 0.09 -8.98
CA LEU A 73 10.87 0.87 -10.23
C LEU A 73 12.18 1.58 -10.58
N ALA A 74 12.92 2.08 -9.59
CA ALA A 74 14.19 2.77 -9.83
C ALA A 74 15.31 1.85 -10.36
N MET A 75 15.15 0.52 -10.25
CA MET A 75 16.08 -0.44 -10.84
C MET A 75 15.87 -0.61 -12.34
N ALA A 76 14.71 -0.25 -12.89
CA ALA A 76 14.35 -0.54 -14.28
C ALA A 76 15.34 0.04 -15.29
N THR A 77 15.88 1.23 -15.04
CA THR A 77 16.86 1.88 -15.94
C THR A 77 18.21 1.17 -15.95
N GLU A 78 18.66 0.65 -14.82
CA GLU A 78 19.88 -0.16 -14.71
C GLU A 78 19.70 -1.52 -15.41
N LEU A 79 18.49 -2.08 -15.32
CA LEU A 79 18.12 -3.33 -16.01
C LEU A 79 17.94 -3.14 -17.53
N GLY A 80 18.14 -1.93 -18.06
CA GLY A 80 18.14 -1.65 -19.49
C GLY A 80 16.88 -0.94 -20.02
N PHE A 81 15.88 -0.64 -19.19
CA PHE A 81 14.66 0.04 -19.63
C PHE A 81 14.95 1.47 -20.13
N ARG A 82 14.37 1.83 -21.30
CA ARG A 82 14.55 3.15 -21.92
C ARG A 82 13.22 3.82 -22.31
N GLY A 83 12.10 3.11 -22.16
CA GLY A 83 10.75 3.58 -22.49
C GLY A 83 10.18 4.63 -21.53
N ARG A 84 8.87 4.88 -21.64
CA ARG A 84 8.10 5.73 -20.73
C ARG A 84 7.46 4.90 -19.62
N ILE A 85 7.30 5.55 -18.47
CA ILE A 85 6.60 5.01 -17.31
C ILE A 85 5.30 5.80 -17.15
N TYR A 86 4.16 5.12 -17.16
CA TYR A 86 2.85 5.75 -17.05
C TYR A 86 2.24 5.47 -15.68
N CYS A 87 1.70 6.49 -15.07
CA CYS A 87 0.89 6.40 -13.85
C CYS A 87 -0.12 7.57 -13.83
N THR A 88 -1.01 7.62 -12.85
CA THR A 88 -1.87 8.79 -12.70
C THR A 88 -1.09 10.04 -12.30
N THR A 89 -1.63 11.23 -12.56
CA THR A 89 -1.00 12.49 -12.15
C THR A 89 -0.76 12.56 -10.65
N ALA A 90 -1.70 12.10 -9.84
CA ALA A 90 -1.55 12.06 -8.38
C ALA A 90 -0.51 11.02 -7.92
N THR A 91 -0.47 9.83 -8.53
CA THR A 91 0.58 8.84 -8.28
C THR A 91 1.96 9.39 -8.63
N HIS A 92 2.11 10.13 -9.74
CA HIS A 92 3.37 10.76 -10.13
C HIS A 92 3.90 11.70 -9.03
N GLU A 93 3.06 12.52 -8.42
CA GLU A 93 3.48 13.41 -7.32
C GLU A 93 4.01 12.64 -6.10
N LEU A 94 3.46 11.47 -5.81
CA LEU A 94 3.84 10.64 -4.68
C LEU A 94 5.07 9.76 -4.96
N LEU A 95 5.19 9.20 -6.17
CA LEU A 95 6.24 8.24 -6.54
C LEU A 95 7.65 8.73 -6.23
N GLY A 96 7.98 9.94 -6.64
CA GLY A 96 9.32 10.48 -6.41
C GLY A 96 9.67 10.62 -4.93
N ARG A 97 8.68 10.83 -4.08
CA ARG A 97 8.86 10.91 -2.61
C ARG A 97 8.98 9.51 -2.01
N VAL A 98 8.17 8.57 -2.45
CA VAL A 98 8.22 7.16 -2.02
C VAL A 98 9.56 6.54 -2.37
N LEU A 99 10.00 6.66 -3.61
CA LEU A 99 11.28 6.10 -4.08
C LEU A 99 12.48 6.74 -3.38
N ARG A 100 12.50 8.07 -3.19
CA ARG A 100 13.56 8.74 -2.40
C ARG A 100 13.56 8.32 -0.93
N SER A 101 12.39 8.12 -0.33
CA SER A 101 12.29 7.61 1.04
C SER A 101 12.84 6.19 1.14
N SER A 102 12.48 5.33 0.19
CA SER A 102 13.00 3.96 0.09
C SER A 102 14.51 3.95 -0.09
N ALA A 103 15.08 4.74 -1.00
CA ALA A 103 16.53 4.85 -1.18
C ALA A 103 17.26 5.27 0.10
N ARG A 104 16.72 6.24 0.84
CA ARG A 104 17.29 6.68 2.13
C ARG A 104 17.26 5.56 3.17
N LEU A 105 16.17 4.82 3.27
CA LEU A 105 16.03 3.70 4.21
C LEU A 105 17.01 2.57 3.86
N GLN A 106 17.13 2.22 2.60
CA GLN A 106 18.08 1.21 2.11
C GLN A 106 19.53 1.63 2.42
N ARG A 107 19.87 2.93 2.21
CA ARG A 107 21.18 3.47 2.54
C ARG A 107 21.46 3.38 4.04
N ALA A 108 20.51 3.74 4.90
CA ALA A 108 20.66 3.65 6.34
C ALA A 108 20.89 2.20 6.78
N ARG A 109 20.06 1.27 6.31
CA ARG A 109 20.21 -0.18 6.59
C ARG A 109 21.54 -0.73 6.08
N PHE A 110 22.03 -0.26 4.92
CA PHE A 110 23.35 -0.65 4.39
C PHE A 110 24.48 -0.21 5.32
N TYR A 111 24.49 1.05 5.79
CA TYR A 111 25.52 1.54 6.71
C TYR A 111 25.45 0.89 8.08
N GLU A 112 24.27 0.61 8.61
CA GLU A 112 24.08 -0.11 9.86
C GLU A 112 24.65 -1.52 9.77
N ARG A 113 24.44 -2.21 8.65
CA ARG A 113 25.02 -3.53 8.36
C ARG A 113 26.55 -3.48 8.27
N ALA A 114 27.08 -2.54 7.48
CA ALA A 114 28.51 -2.39 7.25
C ALA A 114 29.29 -2.09 8.56
N ASN A 115 28.66 -1.35 9.48
CA ASN A 115 29.28 -0.96 10.75
C ASN A 115 29.01 -1.97 11.89
N GLY A 116 28.32 -3.09 11.63
CA GLY A 116 28.01 -4.11 12.64
C GLY A 116 27.11 -3.63 13.78
N SER A 117 26.45 -2.48 13.62
CA SER A 117 25.65 -1.83 14.67
C SER A 117 24.22 -2.36 14.78
N ALA A 118 23.75 -3.14 13.79
CA ALA A 118 22.41 -3.73 13.83
C ALA A 118 22.43 -5.08 14.57
N PRO A 119 21.57 -5.32 15.57
CA PRO A 119 21.48 -6.57 16.32
C PRO A 119 21.29 -7.81 15.42
N TRP A 120 20.58 -7.66 14.31
CA TRP A 120 20.35 -8.70 13.32
C TRP A 120 21.51 -8.86 12.30
N ALA A 121 22.40 -7.86 12.14
CA ALA A 121 23.61 -7.98 11.31
C ALA A 121 24.63 -8.95 11.93
N ARG A 122 24.66 -9.10 13.26
CA ARG A 122 25.48 -10.11 13.94
C ARG A 122 25.02 -11.55 13.65
N ALA A 123 23.71 -11.75 13.41
CA ALA A 123 23.18 -13.07 13.06
C ALA A 123 23.53 -13.52 11.62
N LEU A 124 24.11 -12.63 10.80
CA LEU A 124 24.46 -12.88 9.41
C LEU A 124 25.99 -12.84 9.17
N MET A 125 26.81 -12.84 10.24
CA MET A 125 28.27 -12.92 10.06
C MET A 125 28.68 -14.35 9.69
N PRO A 126 29.63 -14.54 8.75
CA PRO A 126 30.11 -15.88 8.36
C PRO A 126 30.72 -16.62 9.57
N GLY A 127 30.11 -17.72 9.96
CA GLY A 127 30.65 -18.61 11.02
C GLY A 127 29.60 -19.21 11.94
N GLU A 128 28.39 -18.68 12.04
CA GLU A 128 27.35 -19.18 12.95
C GLU A 128 25.98 -19.35 12.30
N ALA A 129 25.91 -19.96 11.11
CA ALA A 129 24.65 -20.39 10.54
C ALA A 129 24.39 -21.87 10.91
N PRO A 130 23.33 -22.18 11.69
CA PRO A 130 22.89 -23.57 11.80
C PRO A 130 22.23 -23.94 10.48
N GLY A 131 22.92 -24.78 9.68
CA GLY A 131 22.34 -25.57 8.59
C GLY A 131 21.68 -24.83 7.46
N GLY A 132 22.41 -24.51 6.38
CA GLY A 132 21.84 -24.43 5.04
C GLY A 132 21.05 -23.18 4.68
N ALA A 133 21.24 -22.04 5.36
CA ALA A 133 20.70 -20.77 4.88
C ALA A 133 21.42 -20.37 3.57
N PRO A 134 20.67 -19.95 2.51
CA PRO A 134 21.30 -19.47 1.29
C PRO A 134 22.25 -18.31 1.62
N GLU A 135 23.46 -18.31 1.05
CA GLU A 135 24.35 -17.16 1.08
C GLU A 135 23.59 -15.96 0.49
N PHE A 136 23.16 -15.04 1.36
CA PHE A 136 22.56 -13.80 0.88
C PHE A 136 23.65 -13.02 0.16
N PRO A 137 23.40 -12.54 -1.07
CA PRO A 137 24.33 -11.67 -1.76
C PRO A 137 24.65 -10.50 -0.83
N THR A 138 25.93 -10.22 -0.67
CA THR A 138 26.47 -9.12 0.12
C THR A 138 25.62 -7.87 -0.10
N ALA A 139 25.23 -7.23 0.99
CA ALA A 139 24.36 -6.08 1.15
C ALA A 139 24.52 -5.01 0.05
N HIS A 140 23.90 -5.21 -1.10
CA HIS A 140 23.82 -4.19 -2.14
C HIS A 140 22.57 -3.36 -1.93
N ARG A 141 22.70 -2.06 -2.10
CA ARG A 141 21.54 -1.18 -2.30
C ARG A 141 20.88 -1.57 -3.60
N LEU A 142 19.56 -1.65 -3.61
CA LEU A 142 18.83 -1.90 -4.85
C LEU A 142 18.93 -0.70 -5.80
N PHE A 143 18.92 0.52 -5.26
CA PHE A 143 19.07 1.79 -5.97
C PHE A 143 19.35 2.94 -5.00
N ASP A 144 19.77 4.10 -5.51
CA ASP A 144 19.98 5.33 -4.77
C ASP A 144 19.31 6.53 -5.48
N THR A 145 19.66 7.73 -5.05
CA THR A 145 19.10 9.00 -5.55
C THR A 145 19.27 9.24 -7.06
N PRO A 146 20.41 8.91 -7.70
CA PRO A 146 20.56 9.04 -9.16
C PRO A 146 19.54 8.20 -9.94
N GLU A 147 19.38 6.92 -9.59
CA GLU A 147 18.46 6.00 -10.28
C GLU A 147 17.00 6.45 -10.09
N VAL A 148 16.67 7.00 -8.90
CA VAL A 148 15.36 7.62 -8.68
C VAL A 148 15.14 8.82 -9.57
N ARG A 149 16.15 9.71 -9.75
CA ARG A 149 16.05 10.87 -10.63
C ARG A 149 15.82 10.44 -12.07
N ASP A 150 16.65 9.52 -12.58
CA ASP A 150 16.59 9.03 -13.96
C ASP A 150 15.24 8.33 -14.25
N THR A 151 14.68 7.65 -13.24
CA THR A 151 13.34 7.08 -13.29
C THR A 151 12.26 8.16 -13.38
N MET A 152 12.34 9.20 -12.53
CA MET A 152 11.34 10.27 -12.51
C MET A 152 11.29 11.07 -13.83
N GLU A 153 12.41 11.21 -14.54
CA GLU A 153 12.46 11.86 -15.86
C GLU A 153 11.72 11.08 -16.96
N ARG A 154 11.44 9.78 -16.73
CA ARG A 154 10.72 8.91 -17.67
C ARG A 154 9.23 8.83 -17.36
N ILE A 155 8.78 9.32 -16.20
CA ILE A 155 7.39 9.21 -15.79
C ILE A 155 6.51 10.23 -16.52
N GLU A 156 5.40 9.74 -17.03
CA GLU A 156 4.33 10.53 -17.60
C GLU A 156 3.06 10.34 -16.74
N GLY A 157 2.60 11.44 -16.12
CA GLY A 157 1.37 11.48 -15.36
C GLY A 157 0.16 11.61 -16.28
N VAL A 158 -0.77 10.66 -16.23
CA VAL A 158 -1.98 10.64 -17.04
C VAL A 158 -3.20 10.92 -16.15
N PRO A 159 -4.08 11.87 -16.50
CA PRO A 159 -5.34 12.07 -15.80
C PRO A 159 -6.23 10.83 -15.87
N LEU A 160 -7.10 10.65 -14.87
CA LEU A 160 -8.15 9.63 -14.93
C LEU A 160 -9.02 9.80 -16.17
N ASP A 161 -9.56 8.70 -16.66
CA ASP A 161 -10.52 8.61 -17.77
C ASP A 161 -10.01 9.15 -19.14
N ARG A 162 -8.72 9.45 -19.23
CA ARG A 162 -8.07 9.84 -20.47
C ARG A 162 -7.35 8.66 -21.11
N GLU A 163 -7.75 8.30 -22.33
CA GLU A 163 -7.05 7.30 -23.12
C GLU A 163 -5.74 7.88 -23.68
N VAL A 164 -4.62 7.16 -23.52
CA VAL A 164 -3.32 7.50 -24.09
C VAL A 164 -2.72 6.29 -24.81
N LYS A 165 -2.10 6.51 -25.96
CA LYS A 165 -1.34 5.46 -26.67
C LYS A 165 0.00 5.29 -25.99
N ILE A 166 0.31 4.08 -25.53
CA ILE A 166 1.55 3.76 -24.78
C ILE A 166 2.51 2.86 -25.53
N ALA A 167 2.00 2.10 -26.52
CA ALA A 167 2.78 1.20 -27.36
C ALA A 167 2.05 0.97 -28.72
N PRO A 168 2.68 0.30 -29.71
CA PRO A 168 2.00 -0.05 -30.95
C PRO A 168 0.73 -0.86 -30.67
N HIS A 169 -0.41 -0.38 -31.16
CA HIS A 169 -1.74 -1.00 -30.98
C HIS A 169 -2.19 -1.18 -29.53
N VAL A 170 -1.60 -0.46 -28.58
CA VAL A 170 -2.00 -0.48 -27.17
C VAL A 170 -2.25 0.94 -26.67
N ALA A 171 -3.45 1.15 -26.16
CA ALA A 171 -3.83 2.35 -25.42
C ALA A 171 -4.14 2.00 -23.95
N LEU A 172 -3.94 2.96 -23.08
CA LEU A 172 -4.13 2.86 -21.63
C LEU A 172 -5.13 3.92 -21.17
N THR A 173 -6.06 3.51 -20.30
CA THR A 173 -6.92 4.42 -19.55
C THR A 173 -6.85 4.06 -18.08
N PHE A 174 -6.58 5.04 -17.22
CA PHE A 174 -6.64 4.85 -15.78
C PHE A 174 -8.04 5.13 -15.25
N ARG A 175 -8.56 4.23 -14.41
CA ARG A 175 -9.84 4.37 -13.72
C ARG A 175 -9.60 4.42 -12.21
N ASN A 176 -10.31 5.30 -11.50
CA ASN A 176 -10.15 5.39 -10.04
C ASN A 176 -10.34 4.04 -9.36
N ALA A 177 -9.34 3.60 -8.58
CA ALA A 177 -9.38 2.37 -7.80
C ALA A 177 -9.81 2.57 -6.33
N GLY A 178 -9.87 3.80 -5.83
CA GLY A 178 -10.39 4.14 -4.49
C GLY A 178 -9.53 3.68 -3.31
N HIS A 179 -8.31 3.20 -3.55
CA HIS A 179 -7.46 2.58 -2.53
C HIS A 179 -6.59 3.59 -1.76
N ILE A 180 -5.79 4.36 -2.46
CA ILE A 180 -4.99 5.48 -1.92
C ILE A 180 -5.06 6.68 -2.89
N PRO A 181 -4.57 7.88 -2.50
CA PRO A 181 -4.48 9.00 -3.43
C PRO A 181 -3.73 8.60 -4.71
N GLY A 182 -4.37 8.76 -5.85
CA GLY A 182 -3.78 8.42 -7.14
C GLY A 182 -3.94 6.97 -7.59
N ALA A 183 -4.40 6.05 -6.74
CA ALA A 183 -4.58 4.65 -7.12
C ALA A 183 -5.58 4.47 -8.27
N ALA A 184 -5.19 3.65 -9.23
CA ALA A 184 -6.03 3.40 -10.40
C ALA A 184 -5.97 1.93 -10.88
N SER A 185 -7.10 1.48 -11.40
CA SER A 185 -7.14 0.33 -12.28
C SER A 185 -6.60 0.74 -13.66
N ALA A 186 -5.83 -0.14 -14.30
CA ALA A 186 -5.25 0.08 -15.62
C ALA A 186 -6.03 -0.71 -16.68
N GLU A 187 -6.75 0.02 -17.55
CA GLU A 187 -7.54 -0.54 -18.65
C GLU A 187 -6.73 -0.42 -19.94
N PHE A 188 -6.30 -1.55 -20.48
CA PHE A 188 -5.58 -1.63 -21.74
C PHE A 188 -6.54 -1.97 -22.87
N SER A 189 -6.55 -1.13 -23.90
CA SER A 189 -7.22 -1.40 -25.15
C SER A 189 -6.19 -1.87 -26.17
N ILE A 190 -6.28 -3.13 -26.60
CA ILE A 190 -5.31 -3.83 -27.44
C ILE A 190 -5.92 -4.13 -28.81
N GLY A 191 -5.22 -3.82 -29.89
CA GLY A 191 -5.68 -4.01 -31.27
C GLY A 191 -6.20 -2.74 -31.92
N VAL A 192 -6.83 -2.88 -33.08
CA VAL A 192 -7.37 -1.78 -33.90
C VAL A 192 -8.80 -2.06 -34.38
N GLY A 193 -9.60 -1.02 -34.48
CA GLY A 193 -10.96 -1.10 -35.00
C GLY A 193 -11.86 -2.06 -34.19
N ALA A 194 -12.68 -2.83 -34.88
CA ALA A 194 -13.62 -3.78 -34.26
C ALA A 194 -12.95 -5.01 -33.60
N ALA A 195 -11.67 -5.24 -33.88
CA ALA A 195 -10.91 -6.33 -33.25
C ALA A 195 -10.26 -5.92 -31.90
N ARG A 196 -10.53 -4.71 -31.42
CA ARG A 196 -9.99 -4.18 -30.16
C ARG A 196 -10.51 -4.99 -28.97
N LYS A 197 -9.59 -5.39 -28.11
CA LYS A 197 -9.84 -6.16 -26.89
C LYS A 197 -9.43 -5.37 -25.66
N THR A 198 -10.09 -5.61 -24.54
CA THR A 198 -9.83 -4.93 -23.29
C THR A 198 -9.24 -5.89 -22.24
N VAL A 199 -8.07 -5.54 -21.73
CA VAL A 199 -7.43 -6.19 -20.58
C VAL A 199 -7.40 -5.22 -19.41
N LEU A 200 -8.02 -5.57 -18.32
CA LEU A 200 -8.17 -4.72 -17.14
C LEU A 200 -7.38 -5.28 -15.95
N PHE A 201 -6.43 -4.52 -15.47
CA PHE A 201 -5.79 -4.74 -14.18
C PHE A 201 -6.49 -3.90 -13.12
N SER A 202 -7.00 -4.52 -12.07
CA SER A 202 -7.68 -3.77 -11.00
C SER A 202 -6.75 -2.80 -10.27
N GLY A 203 -5.44 -3.07 -10.21
CA GLY A 203 -4.59 -2.55 -9.15
C GLY A 203 -5.16 -2.99 -7.80
N ASP A 204 -4.87 -2.26 -6.75
CA ASP A 204 -5.50 -2.46 -5.45
C ASP A 204 -6.81 -1.67 -5.40
N LEU A 205 -7.89 -2.37 -5.08
CA LEU A 205 -9.22 -1.78 -5.00
C LEU A 205 -9.51 -1.30 -3.57
N GLY A 206 -10.00 -0.10 -3.46
CA GLY A 206 -10.53 0.42 -2.20
C GLY A 206 -11.90 -0.14 -1.85
N PRO A 207 -12.40 0.14 -0.63
CA PRO A 207 -13.73 -0.25 -0.22
C PRO A 207 -14.82 0.43 -1.04
N ASP A 208 -15.95 -0.27 -1.25
CA ASP A 208 -17.13 0.26 -1.95
C ASP A 208 -17.68 1.52 -1.27
N ARG A 209 -17.46 1.66 0.05
CA ARG A 209 -17.80 2.87 0.81
C ARG A 209 -16.64 3.28 1.69
N SER A 210 -15.97 4.34 1.31
CA SER A 210 -14.95 5.01 2.11
C SER A 210 -15.47 6.37 2.56
N ALA A 211 -15.15 6.77 3.79
CA ALA A 211 -15.49 8.11 4.27
C ALA A 211 -14.65 9.21 3.58
N LEU A 212 -13.49 8.86 3.02
CA LEU A 212 -12.55 9.82 2.47
C LEU A 212 -12.36 9.70 0.96
N LEU A 213 -12.18 8.49 0.44
CA LEU A 213 -11.85 8.26 -0.97
C LEU A 213 -13.09 7.88 -1.78
N ALA A 214 -13.10 8.27 -3.04
CA ALA A 214 -14.15 7.93 -3.97
C ALA A 214 -14.22 6.40 -4.19
N THR A 215 -15.42 5.89 -4.38
CA THR A 215 -15.69 4.48 -4.69
C THR A 215 -14.90 4.06 -5.94
N PRO A 216 -14.34 2.84 -5.96
CA PRO A 216 -13.71 2.28 -7.16
C PRO A 216 -14.62 2.34 -8.38
N HIS A 217 -14.07 2.71 -9.52
CA HIS A 217 -14.80 2.65 -10.78
C HIS A 217 -15.26 1.21 -11.07
N ARG A 218 -16.51 1.04 -11.43
CA ARG A 218 -17.09 -0.24 -11.83
C ARG A 218 -17.08 -0.35 -13.35
N PRO A 219 -16.25 -1.23 -13.94
CA PRO A 219 -16.15 -1.35 -15.38
C PRO A 219 -17.46 -1.86 -16.00
N ALA A 220 -17.84 -1.32 -17.16
CA ALA A 220 -18.99 -1.85 -17.90
C ALA A 220 -18.70 -3.21 -18.54
N GLY A 221 -17.44 -3.50 -18.88
CA GLY A 221 -17.00 -4.76 -19.45
C GLY A 221 -15.49 -4.78 -19.66
N ALA A 222 -14.94 -5.99 -19.76
CA ALA A 222 -13.57 -6.26 -20.20
C ALA A 222 -13.50 -7.69 -20.73
N ASP A 223 -12.62 -7.97 -21.71
CA ASP A 223 -12.40 -9.34 -22.18
C ASP A 223 -11.63 -10.15 -21.14
N VAL A 224 -10.61 -9.56 -20.53
CA VAL A 224 -9.77 -10.19 -19.50
C VAL A 224 -9.66 -9.25 -18.31
N VAL A 225 -9.82 -9.80 -17.09
CA VAL A 225 -9.68 -9.06 -15.83
C VAL A 225 -8.61 -9.73 -14.98
N ILE A 226 -7.64 -8.95 -14.51
CA ILE A 226 -6.69 -9.33 -13.48
C ILE A 226 -7.10 -8.57 -12.21
N VAL A 227 -7.48 -9.28 -11.15
CA VAL A 227 -8.04 -8.68 -9.94
C VAL A 227 -7.23 -9.05 -8.70
N GLU A 228 -7.10 -8.06 -7.79
CA GLU A 228 -6.55 -8.27 -6.45
C GLU A 228 -7.44 -9.17 -5.57
N SER A 229 -6.87 -9.73 -4.53
CA SER A 229 -7.59 -10.55 -3.56
C SER A 229 -7.01 -10.49 -2.15
N THR A 230 -6.44 -9.35 -1.78
CA THR A 230 -5.80 -9.14 -0.46
C THR A 230 -6.74 -9.54 0.70
N ASN A 231 -8.02 -9.20 0.59
CA ASN A 231 -9.07 -9.60 1.54
C ASN A 231 -10.09 -10.56 0.91
N GLY A 232 -9.70 -11.37 -0.07
CA GLY A 232 -10.61 -12.24 -0.82
C GLY A 232 -11.35 -13.30 0.02
N GLU A 233 -10.90 -13.58 1.24
CA GLU A 233 -11.54 -14.49 2.21
C GLU A 233 -12.16 -13.75 3.41
N ARG A 234 -12.06 -12.42 3.48
CA ARG A 234 -12.46 -11.64 4.65
C ARG A 234 -13.63 -10.74 4.33
N ARG A 235 -14.56 -10.65 5.25
CA ARG A 235 -15.64 -9.67 5.26
C ARG A 235 -15.38 -8.65 6.35
N ARG A 236 -15.73 -7.41 6.09
CA ARG A 236 -15.61 -6.33 7.08
C ARG A 236 -16.60 -6.57 8.21
N ASP A 237 -16.13 -6.35 9.44
CA ASP A 237 -17.02 -6.33 10.60
C ASP A 237 -18.10 -5.24 10.41
N ALA A 238 -19.29 -5.53 10.90
CA ALA A 238 -20.41 -4.58 10.89
C ALA A 238 -20.22 -3.42 11.91
N SER A 239 -19.19 -3.49 12.78
CA SER A 239 -18.90 -2.42 13.75
C SER A 239 -18.49 -1.12 13.04
N ASP A 240 -19.01 0.01 13.51
CA ASP A 240 -18.61 1.31 13.02
C ASP A 240 -17.22 1.69 13.57
N PRO A 241 -16.19 1.81 12.72
CA PRO A 241 -14.87 2.24 13.17
C PRO A 241 -14.86 3.64 13.78
N GLU A 242 -15.80 4.51 13.40
CA GLU A 242 -15.90 5.87 13.95
C GLU A 242 -16.35 5.84 15.41
N GLU A 243 -17.30 4.98 15.77
CA GLU A 243 -17.74 4.83 17.16
C GLU A 243 -16.64 4.19 18.05
N THR A 244 -15.90 3.22 17.50
CA THR A 244 -14.75 2.66 18.23
C THR A 244 -13.67 3.73 18.48
N LEU A 245 -13.35 4.53 17.46
CA LEU A 245 -12.41 5.66 17.59
C LEU A 245 -12.94 6.71 18.58
N ALA A 246 -14.24 7.02 18.56
CA ALA A 246 -14.88 7.95 19.50
C ALA A 246 -14.68 7.50 20.95
N GLY A 247 -14.87 6.21 21.24
CA GLY A 247 -14.62 5.64 22.57
C GLY A 247 -13.15 5.74 23.01
N ILE A 248 -12.20 5.53 22.09
CA ILE A 248 -10.76 5.69 22.36
C ILE A 248 -10.43 7.16 22.67
N VAL A 249 -10.94 8.07 21.86
CA VAL A 249 -10.73 9.52 22.01
C VAL A 249 -11.32 10.04 23.33
N ALA A 250 -12.57 9.66 23.65
CA ALA A 250 -13.23 10.06 24.89
C ALA A 250 -12.44 9.61 26.11
N ARG A 251 -11.99 8.35 26.12
CA ARG A 251 -11.15 7.82 27.20
C ARG A 251 -9.81 8.54 27.29
N ALA A 252 -9.16 8.80 26.14
CA ALA A 252 -7.89 9.51 26.11
C ALA A 252 -8.00 10.94 26.64
N ALA A 253 -9.11 11.63 26.34
CA ALA A 253 -9.40 12.96 26.88
C ALA A 253 -9.64 12.95 28.39
N GLU A 254 -10.44 12.00 28.88
CA GLU A 254 -10.77 11.86 30.33
C GLU A 254 -9.52 11.50 31.15
N LYS A 255 -8.75 10.51 30.70
CA LYS A 255 -7.62 9.96 31.46
C LYS A 255 -6.27 10.57 31.11
N LYS A 256 -6.25 11.52 30.18
CA LYS A 256 -5.02 12.12 29.62
C LYS A 256 -4.05 11.06 29.06
N GLU A 257 -4.60 10.01 28.43
CA GLU A 257 -3.81 8.92 27.88
C GLU A 257 -3.05 9.37 26.62
N LYS A 258 -1.88 8.76 26.40
CA LYS A 258 -1.15 8.83 25.15
C LYS A 258 -1.65 7.72 24.22
N VAL A 259 -2.12 8.07 23.04
CA VAL A 259 -2.62 7.10 22.05
C VAL A 259 -1.64 7.00 20.89
N ILE A 260 -1.10 5.82 20.64
CA ILE A 260 -0.22 5.54 19.50
C ILE A 260 -1.01 4.74 18.47
N VAL A 261 -1.07 5.25 17.24
CA VAL A 261 -1.78 4.63 16.13
C VAL A 261 -0.78 4.32 15.00
N PRO A 262 -0.23 3.11 14.98
CA PRO A 262 0.58 2.64 13.87
C PRO A 262 -0.24 2.66 12.58
N CYS A 263 0.25 3.33 11.56
CA CYS A 263 -0.48 3.43 10.30
C CYS A 263 0.44 3.58 9.09
N PHE A 264 -0.05 3.11 7.94
CA PHE A 264 0.60 3.40 6.65
C PHE A 264 0.49 4.87 6.32
N ALA A 265 1.57 5.42 5.77
CA ALA A 265 1.67 6.83 5.45
C ALA A 265 0.72 7.27 4.33
N LEU A 266 0.43 6.39 3.37
CA LEU A 266 -0.52 6.64 2.29
C LEU A 266 -1.79 5.80 2.49
N GLY A 267 -2.94 6.44 2.34
CA GLY A 267 -4.27 5.87 2.53
C GLY A 267 -4.72 5.92 3.99
N ARG A 268 -4.14 5.11 4.88
CA ARG A 268 -4.58 4.96 6.28
C ARG A 268 -4.43 6.23 7.11
N ALA A 269 -3.30 6.92 7.01
CA ALA A 269 -3.08 8.14 7.76
C ALA A 269 -4.10 9.23 7.37
N GLN A 270 -4.37 9.42 6.07
CA GLN A 270 -5.35 10.38 5.58
C GLN A 270 -6.77 10.04 6.06
N LEU A 271 -7.16 8.76 6.00
CA LEU A 271 -8.45 8.31 6.50
C LEU A 271 -8.63 8.58 8.00
N LEU A 272 -7.60 8.31 8.80
CA LEU A 272 -7.63 8.57 10.24
C LEU A 272 -7.71 10.06 10.55
N VAL A 273 -6.93 10.92 9.87
CA VAL A 273 -7.01 12.37 10.02
C VAL A 273 -8.42 12.88 9.70
N HIS A 274 -9.03 12.41 8.61
CA HIS A 274 -10.40 12.76 8.24
C HIS A 274 -11.41 12.32 9.33
N ARG A 275 -11.28 11.10 9.85
CA ARG A 275 -12.17 10.63 10.93
C ARG A 275 -12.00 11.45 12.21
N PHE A 276 -10.78 11.83 12.58
CA PHE A 276 -10.56 12.73 13.72
C PHE A 276 -11.14 14.12 13.48
N ALA A 277 -11.06 14.66 12.27
CA ALA A 277 -11.74 15.90 11.91
C ALA A 277 -13.26 15.80 12.11
N ARG A 278 -13.89 14.67 11.73
CA ARG A 278 -15.31 14.41 11.97
C ARG A 278 -15.64 14.26 13.47
N LEU A 279 -14.80 13.56 14.24
CA LEU A 279 -14.99 13.45 15.70
C LEU A 279 -14.85 14.82 16.40
N ARG A 280 -13.99 15.68 15.87
CA ARG A 280 -13.85 17.06 16.38
C ARG A 280 -15.12 17.88 16.16
N THR A 281 -15.79 17.77 15.02
CA THR A 281 -17.08 18.44 14.77
C THR A 281 -18.20 17.95 15.70
N ARG A 282 -18.08 16.73 16.21
CA ARG A 282 -18.95 16.15 17.26
C ARG A 282 -18.51 16.52 18.68
N GLU A 283 -17.55 17.44 18.84
CA GLU A 283 -16.99 17.92 20.13
C GLU A 283 -16.35 16.81 20.98
N LEU A 284 -15.98 15.67 20.39
CA LEU A 284 -15.41 14.53 21.11
C LEU A 284 -13.90 14.69 21.36
N MET A 285 -13.21 15.55 20.60
CA MET A 285 -11.74 15.69 20.66
C MET A 285 -11.24 16.51 21.89
N ARG A 286 -12.05 17.37 22.47
CA ARG A 286 -11.86 18.17 23.72
C ARG A 286 -10.41 18.40 24.18
N GLY A 287 -9.63 19.14 23.38
CA GLY A 287 -8.25 19.52 23.72
C GLY A 287 -7.20 18.43 23.51
N LEU A 288 -7.54 17.31 22.87
CA LEU A 288 -6.56 16.33 22.45
C LEU A 288 -5.87 16.77 21.16
N ASN A 289 -4.56 16.92 21.20
CA ASN A 289 -3.76 17.14 20.01
C ASN A 289 -3.58 15.83 19.23
N VAL A 290 -3.58 15.93 17.89
CA VAL A 290 -3.27 14.84 16.96
C VAL A 290 -1.96 15.18 16.24
N TYR A 291 -1.00 14.28 16.31
CA TYR A 291 0.30 14.44 15.68
C TYR A 291 0.43 13.44 14.53
N VAL A 292 0.70 13.92 13.31
CA VAL A 292 1.02 13.09 12.17
C VAL A 292 2.54 13.04 12.03
N ASP A 293 3.17 12.04 12.65
CA ASP A 293 4.61 11.83 12.61
C ASP A 293 5.02 11.01 11.39
N SER A 294 4.76 11.59 10.22
CA SER A 294 5.12 11.02 8.94
C SER A 294 5.09 12.09 7.85
N PRO A 295 6.23 12.60 7.38
CA PRO A 295 6.27 13.53 6.24
C PRO A 295 5.58 12.98 4.98
N MET A 296 5.65 11.66 4.76
CA MET A 296 4.97 11.01 3.63
C MET A 296 3.44 11.09 3.77
N ALA A 297 2.91 10.97 4.99
CA ALA A 297 1.48 11.11 5.23
C ALA A 297 0.98 12.53 4.94
N VAL A 298 1.78 13.54 5.27
CA VAL A 298 1.48 14.94 4.93
C VAL A 298 1.44 15.13 3.41
N HIS A 299 2.37 14.53 2.66
CA HIS A 299 2.34 14.58 1.20
C HIS A 299 1.13 13.86 0.59
N GLY A 300 0.65 12.80 1.24
CA GLY A 300 -0.62 12.16 0.85
C GLY A 300 -1.83 13.08 1.04
N ILE A 301 -1.83 13.91 2.09
CA ILE A 301 -2.86 14.94 2.31
C ILE A 301 -2.77 16.04 1.23
N GLU A 302 -1.56 16.55 0.96
CA GLU A 302 -1.32 17.54 -0.09
C GLU A 302 -1.80 17.05 -1.46
N ALA A 303 -1.52 15.78 -1.80
CA ALA A 303 -1.96 15.17 -3.04
C ALA A 303 -3.49 15.13 -3.15
N LEU A 304 -4.22 14.83 -2.07
CA LEU A 304 -5.70 14.83 -2.08
C LEU A 304 -6.29 16.23 -2.28
N TYR A 305 -5.65 17.28 -1.74
CA TYR A 305 -6.10 18.65 -1.99
C TYR A 305 -5.85 19.11 -3.43
N LYS A 306 -4.76 18.66 -4.05
CA LYS A 306 -4.45 18.97 -5.45
C LYS A 306 -5.28 18.15 -6.43
N HIS A 307 -5.68 16.95 -6.03
CA HIS A 307 -6.41 15.97 -6.84
C HIS A 307 -7.72 15.57 -6.17
N PRO A 308 -8.68 16.52 -6.00
CA PRO A 308 -9.93 16.25 -5.30
C PRO A 308 -10.83 15.23 -6.00
N GLU A 309 -10.56 14.87 -7.25
CA GLU A 309 -11.25 13.81 -7.99
C GLU A 309 -11.14 12.42 -7.31
N TYR A 310 -10.13 12.21 -6.45
CA TYR A 310 -9.97 10.99 -5.67
C TYR A 310 -10.75 10.99 -4.36
N LEU A 311 -11.31 12.13 -3.94
CA LEU A 311 -12.11 12.24 -2.72
C LEU A 311 -13.54 11.75 -2.95
N ALA A 312 -14.13 11.15 -1.90
CA ALA A 312 -15.57 10.90 -1.83
C ALA A 312 -16.36 12.21 -1.93
N ASP A 313 -17.65 12.13 -2.21
CA ASP A 313 -18.47 13.30 -2.55
C ASP A 313 -18.42 14.38 -1.47
N GLU A 314 -18.67 14.05 -0.20
CA GLU A 314 -18.68 15.01 0.90
C GLU A 314 -17.32 15.74 1.07
N PRO A 315 -16.16 15.08 1.27
CA PRO A 315 -14.89 15.79 1.40
C PRO A 315 -14.49 16.52 0.10
N ARG A 316 -14.90 16.04 -1.06
CA ARG A 316 -14.66 16.71 -2.35
C ARG A 316 -15.41 18.04 -2.44
N GLU A 317 -16.67 18.09 -2.05
CA GLU A 317 -17.47 19.31 -2.01
C GLU A 317 -16.89 20.32 -1.02
N ILE A 318 -16.42 19.88 0.15
CA ILE A 318 -15.74 20.74 1.12
C ILE A 318 -14.50 21.38 0.49
N VAL A 319 -13.65 20.61 -0.21
CA VAL A 319 -12.46 21.14 -0.90
C VAL A 319 -12.85 22.13 -1.99
N ARG A 320 -13.85 21.82 -2.82
CA ARG A 320 -14.34 22.72 -3.87
C ARG A 320 -14.87 24.04 -3.33
N ALA A 321 -15.45 24.00 -2.13
CA ALA A 321 -15.92 25.21 -1.43
C ALA A 321 -14.78 25.98 -0.72
N GLY A 322 -13.50 25.55 -0.88
CA GLY A 322 -12.34 26.18 -0.24
C GLY A 322 -12.12 25.74 1.20
N GLY A 323 -12.81 24.70 1.68
CA GLY A 323 -12.61 24.12 3.00
C GLY A 323 -11.52 23.05 3.04
N ALA A 324 -11.23 22.53 4.22
CA ALA A 324 -10.13 21.62 4.48
C ALA A 324 -10.60 20.40 5.31
N PRO A 325 -11.13 19.33 4.68
CA PRO A 325 -11.72 18.18 5.39
C PRO A 325 -10.68 17.32 6.12
N LEU A 326 -9.40 17.55 5.89
CA LEU A 326 -8.26 16.86 6.51
C LEU A 326 -7.49 17.80 7.44
N TRP A 327 -8.11 18.86 7.93
CA TRP A 327 -7.48 19.81 8.84
C TRP A 327 -8.42 20.23 9.96
N PHE A 328 -7.85 20.42 11.15
CA PHE A 328 -8.52 21.01 12.32
C PHE A 328 -7.46 21.63 13.27
N PRO A 329 -7.81 22.55 14.17
CA PRO A 329 -6.84 23.32 14.96
C PRO A 329 -5.88 22.48 15.81
N GLU A 330 -6.32 21.32 16.30
CA GLU A 330 -5.52 20.42 17.15
C GLU A 330 -4.64 19.45 16.35
N LEU A 331 -4.62 19.55 15.01
CA LEU A 331 -3.78 18.71 14.13
C LEU A 331 -2.40 19.32 13.92
N HIS A 332 -1.37 18.55 14.20
CA HIS A 332 0.04 18.94 14.07
C HIS A 332 0.78 18.02 13.12
N TYR A 333 1.40 18.59 12.10
CA TYR A 333 2.28 17.87 11.18
C TYR A 333 3.70 17.87 11.72
N VAL A 334 4.30 16.70 11.82
CA VAL A 334 5.66 16.47 12.30
C VAL A 334 6.56 16.22 11.09
N LEU A 335 7.40 17.19 10.76
CA LEU A 335 8.18 17.18 9.53
C LEU A 335 9.69 16.95 9.78
N SER A 336 10.13 16.99 11.03
CA SER A 336 11.53 16.84 11.41
C SER A 336 11.72 15.81 12.53
N LYS A 337 12.90 15.19 12.55
CA LYS A 337 13.32 14.28 13.63
C LYS A 337 13.29 14.97 15.00
N ARG A 338 13.63 16.26 15.06
CA ARG A 338 13.61 17.05 16.30
C ARG A 338 12.19 17.18 16.87
N GLU A 339 11.22 17.50 16.03
CA GLU A 339 9.81 17.56 16.40
C GLU A 339 9.29 16.18 16.84
N SER A 340 9.62 15.15 16.09
CA SER A 340 9.27 13.76 16.39
C SER A 340 9.80 13.32 17.76
N MET A 341 11.04 13.66 18.10
CA MET A 341 11.63 13.39 19.42
C MET A 341 11.00 14.25 20.56
N ALA A 342 10.47 15.42 20.23
CA ALA A 342 9.77 16.24 21.22
C ALA A 342 8.45 15.59 21.68
N ILE A 343 7.76 14.89 20.77
CA ILE A 343 6.52 14.16 21.07
C ILE A 343 6.77 12.98 22.03
N ASP A 344 7.92 12.31 21.93
CA ASP A 344 8.28 11.20 22.85
C ASP A 344 8.23 11.64 24.30
N ARG A 345 8.64 12.89 24.58
CA ARG A 345 8.71 13.45 25.93
C ARG A 345 7.36 13.94 26.45
N MET A 346 6.30 13.89 25.65
CA MET A 346 4.97 14.26 26.13
C MET A 346 4.51 13.27 27.20
N VAL A 347 4.27 13.80 28.37
CA VAL A 347 3.84 13.02 29.53
C VAL A 347 2.33 12.76 29.50
N HIS A 348 1.55 13.63 28.87
CA HIS A 348 0.08 13.60 28.92
C HIS A 348 -0.56 13.84 27.55
N GLY A 349 -1.64 13.11 27.32
CA GLY A 349 -2.74 13.36 26.39
C GLY A 349 -2.41 13.78 24.96
N GLY A 350 -2.46 12.83 24.02
CA GLY A 350 -2.37 13.13 22.60
C GLY A 350 -2.44 11.87 21.76
N ILE A 351 -2.82 12.02 20.50
CA ILE A 351 -2.92 10.94 19.53
C ILE A 351 -1.76 11.08 18.54
N ILE A 352 -0.98 10.02 18.36
CA ILE A 352 0.18 10.00 17.48
C ILE A 352 -0.08 9.01 16.35
N LEU A 353 -0.20 9.52 15.12
CA LEU A 353 -0.23 8.72 13.89
C LEU A 353 1.20 8.58 13.36
N ALA A 354 1.76 7.39 13.38
CA ALA A 354 3.15 7.17 12.98
C ALA A 354 3.34 5.91 12.11
N GLY A 355 4.23 5.99 11.13
CA GLY A 355 4.67 4.83 10.34
C GLY A 355 5.78 4.03 11.07
N SER A 356 5.93 2.76 10.80
CA SER A 356 5.21 1.90 9.85
C SER A 356 3.92 1.31 10.45
N GLY A 357 3.00 0.95 9.55
CA GLY A 357 1.75 0.30 9.96
C GLY A 357 1.93 -1.11 10.52
N PHE A 358 3.04 -1.79 10.18
CA PHE A 358 3.38 -3.13 10.70
C PHE A 358 4.22 -3.09 11.98
N MET A 359 4.61 -1.91 12.47
CA MET A 359 5.49 -1.75 13.64
C MET A 359 6.80 -2.53 13.49
N ASP A 360 7.43 -2.44 12.34
CA ASP A 360 8.71 -3.07 12.01
C ASP A 360 9.84 -2.06 11.83
N ALA A 361 9.51 -0.80 11.62
CA ALA A 361 10.45 0.30 11.39
C ALA A 361 9.82 1.67 11.65
N GLY A 362 10.62 2.72 11.53
CA GLY A 362 10.16 4.10 11.52
C GLY A 362 9.86 4.71 12.91
N PRO A 363 9.27 5.92 12.95
CA PRO A 363 9.03 6.66 14.19
C PRO A 363 8.17 5.91 15.20
N VAL A 364 7.22 5.09 14.72
CA VAL A 364 6.33 4.32 15.61
C VAL A 364 7.08 3.44 16.58
N MET A 365 8.21 2.84 16.16
CA MET A 365 9.01 1.97 17.04
C MET A 365 9.58 2.73 18.22
N ARG A 366 10.02 3.97 18.01
CA ARG A 366 10.53 4.82 19.09
C ARG A 366 9.40 5.24 20.03
N HIS A 367 8.25 5.67 19.51
CA HIS A 367 7.08 6.00 20.33
C HIS A 367 6.63 4.82 21.19
N LEU A 368 6.69 3.60 20.64
CA LEU A 368 6.36 2.39 21.39
C LEU A 368 7.43 2.06 22.44
N GLU A 369 8.72 2.14 22.12
CA GLU A 369 9.81 1.91 23.09
C GLU A 369 9.68 2.82 24.32
N GLU A 370 9.33 4.09 24.12
CA GLU A 370 9.17 5.09 25.19
C GLU A 370 7.86 4.96 25.97
N SER A 371 6.85 4.29 25.43
CA SER A 371 5.50 4.38 26.00
C SER A 371 4.80 3.05 26.27
N ILE A 372 5.27 1.93 25.72
CA ILE A 372 4.56 0.65 25.83
C ILE A 372 4.48 0.07 27.25
N ASN A 373 5.41 0.49 28.13
CA ASN A 373 5.44 0.10 29.54
C ASN A 373 4.55 0.96 30.45
N ARG A 374 3.78 1.90 29.89
CA ARG A 374 2.94 2.84 30.63
C ARG A 374 1.49 2.37 30.60
N GLU A 375 0.82 2.47 31.75
CA GLU A 375 -0.61 2.15 31.90
C GLU A 375 -1.53 3.22 31.31
N ASP A 376 -1.02 4.47 31.18
CA ASP A 376 -1.69 5.61 30.56
C ASP A 376 -1.36 5.72 29.06
N CYS A 377 -1.02 4.59 28.40
CA CYS A 377 -0.81 4.50 26.97
C CYS A 377 -1.79 3.51 26.34
N THR A 378 -2.35 3.89 25.20
CA THR A 378 -3.17 3.00 24.36
C THR A 378 -2.51 2.86 22.99
N VAL A 379 -2.31 1.61 22.55
CA VAL A 379 -1.84 1.26 21.18
C VAL A 379 -3.04 0.81 20.37
N VAL A 380 -3.30 1.49 19.26
CA VAL A 380 -4.45 1.23 18.39
C VAL A 380 -4.01 0.45 17.15
N LEU A 381 -4.45 -0.79 17.03
CA LEU A 381 -4.21 -1.63 15.85
C LEU A 381 -5.28 -1.35 14.80
N SER A 382 -4.90 -0.71 13.71
CA SER A 382 -5.83 -0.20 12.69
C SER A 382 -5.89 -1.04 11.41
N GLY A 383 -5.37 -2.28 11.40
CA GLY A 383 -5.38 -3.12 10.21
C GLY A 383 -4.79 -4.51 10.42
N TYR A 384 -4.65 -5.23 9.31
CA TYR A 384 -3.99 -6.54 9.28
C TYR A 384 -2.56 -6.45 9.80
N GLN A 385 -2.17 -7.47 10.55
CA GLN A 385 -0.83 -7.61 11.08
C GLN A 385 -0.24 -8.95 10.64
N PRO A 386 0.93 -8.96 9.99
CA PRO A 386 1.59 -10.19 9.55
C PRO A 386 1.87 -11.13 10.73
N GLU A 387 1.64 -12.42 10.52
CA GLU A 387 1.87 -13.45 11.52
C GLU A 387 3.33 -13.44 12.00
N GLY A 388 3.52 -13.62 13.31
CA GLY A 388 4.84 -13.58 13.95
C GLY A 388 5.42 -12.18 14.14
N GLY A 389 4.83 -11.14 13.53
CA GLY A 389 5.25 -9.74 13.65
C GLY A 389 5.02 -9.17 15.06
N PHE A 390 5.60 -8.00 15.32
CA PHE A 390 5.49 -7.31 16.62
C PHE A 390 4.02 -7.01 16.97
N ALA A 391 3.29 -6.40 16.07
CA ALA A 391 1.89 -6.04 16.25
C ALA A 391 0.96 -7.26 16.42
N TRP A 392 1.24 -8.34 15.69
CA TRP A 392 0.51 -9.61 15.83
C TRP A 392 0.67 -10.20 17.24
N LYS A 393 1.88 -10.12 17.82
CA LYS A 393 2.15 -10.54 19.20
C LYS A 393 1.39 -9.67 20.20
N LEU A 394 1.40 -8.34 20.03
CA LEU A 394 0.64 -7.41 20.86
C LEU A 394 -0.87 -7.71 20.82
N GLN A 395 -1.41 -7.98 19.64
CA GLN A 395 -2.82 -8.33 19.47
C GLN A 395 -3.22 -9.60 20.22
N ARG A 396 -2.27 -10.50 20.45
CA ARG A 396 -2.47 -11.77 21.20
C ARG A 396 -2.13 -11.65 22.68
N GLY A 397 -1.93 -10.42 23.18
CA GLY A 397 -1.71 -10.15 24.59
C GLY A 397 -0.28 -10.41 25.08
N ALA A 398 0.72 -10.20 24.21
CA ALA A 398 2.11 -10.27 24.66
C ALA A 398 2.35 -9.32 25.84
N ASP A 399 2.87 -9.85 26.93
CA ASP A 399 3.20 -9.13 28.17
C ASP A 399 4.60 -8.48 28.13
N ARG A 400 5.40 -8.81 27.13
CA ARG A 400 6.77 -8.30 26.93
C ARG A 400 7.01 -7.98 25.47
N ALA A 401 7.74 -6.88 25.23
CA ALA A 401 8.18 -6.43 23.93
C ALA A 401 9.70 -6.28 23.87
N GLN A 402 10.30 -6.43 22.69
CA GLN A 402 11.73 -6.26 22.49
C GLN A 402 12.02 -5.04 21.63
N PHE A 403 12.89 -4.14 22.12
CA PHE A 403 13.38 -2.97 21.41
C PHE A 403 14.91 -2.91 21.54
N ASN A 404 15.62 -2.89 20.43
CA ASN A 404 17.09 -2.75 20.41
C ASN A 404 17.82 -3.72 21.37
N GLY A 405 17.33 -4.96 21.45
CA GLY A 405 17.91 -5.99 22.35
C GLY A 405 17.47 -5.88 23.81
N LYS A 406 16.66 -4.87 24.18
CA LYS A 406 16.09 -4.73 25.53
C LYS A 406 14.68 -5.30 25.58
N THR A 407 14.36 -6.03 26.61
CA THR A 407 13.00 -6.52 26.88
C THR A 407 12.27 -5.57 27.82
N VAL A 408 11.12 -5.05 27.38
CA VAL A 408 10.29 -4.09 28.09
C VAL A 408 8.94 -4.74 28.41
N PRO A 409 8.36 -4.57 29.60
CA PRO A 409 7.01 -5.06 29.89
C PRO A 409 5.97 -4.26 29.08
N VAL A 410 4.95 -4.93 28.60
CA VAL A 410 3.80 -4.31 27.93
C VAL A 410 2.72 -4.03 28.99
N ARG A 411 2.50 -2.75 29.31
CA ARG A 411 1.44 -2.28 30.19
C ARG A 411 0.41 -1.44 29.46
N ALA A 412 0.78 -0.96 28.26
CA ALA A 412 -0.11 -0.23 27.39
C ALA A 412 -1.34 -1.07 27.02
N ARG A 413 -2.49 -0.43 27.01
CA ARG A 413 -3.72 -1.05 26.51
C ARG A 413 -3.63 -1.22 24.98
N THR A 414 -3.93 -2.40 24.48
CA THR A 414 -4.04 -2.66 23.05
C THR A 414 -5.50 -2.70 22.62
N VAL A 415 -5.87 -1.92 21.61
CA VAL A 415 -7.22 -1.86 21.05
C VAL A 415 -7.17 -2.09 19.55
N ARG A 416 -8.01 -2.97 19.03
CA ARG A 416 -8.17 -3.17 17.60
C ARG A 416 -9.36 -2.36 17.09
N VAL A 417 -9.16 -1.65 15.98
CA VAL A 417 -10.23 -0.93 15.26
C VAL A 417 -10.41 -1.61 13.91
N GLU A 418 -11.53 -2.28 13.76
CA GLU A 418 -11.91 -2.92 12.50
C GLU A 418 -12.45 -1.90 11.49
N GLY A 419 -12.61 -2.30 10.23
CA GLY A 419 -13.24 -1.46 9.20
C GLY A 419 -12.38 -0.34 8.64
N LEU A 420 -11.09 -0.24 9.01
CA LEU A 420 -10.14 0.76 8.51
C LEU A 420 -9.28 0.24 7.34
N SER A 421 -9.53 -0.94 6.79
CA SER A 421 -8.76 -1.45 5.64
C SER A 421 -8.87 -0.52 4.44
N GLY A 422 -7.75 -0.26 3.78
CA GLY A 422 -7.70 0.47 2.51
C GLY A 422 -8.11 -0.39 1.32
N HIS A 423 -8.14 -1.73 1.47
CA HIS A 423 -8.55 -2.65 0.42
C HIS A 423 -10.04 -2.97 0.50
N ALA A 424 -10.62 -3.25 -0.64
CA ALA A 424 -11.91 -3.92 -0.76
C ALA A 424 -11.92 -5.22 0.05
N ASP A 425 -13.03 -5.50 0.71
CA ASP A 425 -13.26 -6.82 1.31
C ASP A 425 -13.90 -7.76 0.29
N GLN A 426 -14.17 -9.00 0.69
CA GLN A 426 -14.76 -9.99 -0.20
C GLN A 426 -16.11 -9.54 -0.77
N ASP A 427 -16.96 -8.86 0.02
CA ASP A 427 -18.26 -8.38 -0.44
C ASP A 427 -18.12 -7.16 -1.36
N ASP A 428 -17.15 -6.27 -1.11
CA ASP A 428 -16.83 -5.15 -1.98
C ASP A 428 -16.33 -5.64 -3.35
N LEU A 429 -15.45 -6.66 -3.39
CA LEU A 429 -14.98 -7.31 -4.62
C LEU A 429 -16.14 -7.94 -5.40
N MET A 430 -17.06 -8.63 -4.72
CA MET A 430 -18.26 -9.19 -5.35
C MET A 430 -19.15 -8.10 -5.97
N LYS A 431 -19.35 -6.97 -5.28
CA LYS A 431 -20.10 -5.81 -5.80
C LYS A 431 -19.41 -5.18 -7.00
N TRP A 432 -18.06 -5.13 -6.97
CA TRP A 432 -17.29 -4.61 -8.10
C TRP A 432 -17.53 -5.46 -9.36
N PHE A 433 -17.50 -6.79 -9.23
CA PHE A 433 -17.82 -7.71 -10.33
C PHE A 433 -19.31 -7.66 -10.75
N ALA A 434 -20.23 -7.45 -9.83
CA ALA A 434 -21.62 -7.27 -10.15
C ALA A 434 -21.92 -6.02 -10.99
N GLY A 435 -20.99 -5.07 -11.04
CA GLY A 435 -21.07 -3.88 -11.89
C GLY A 435 -20.80 -4.13 -13.38
N PHE A 436 -20.23 -5.30 -13.74
CA PHE A 436 -19.99 -5.62 -15.15
C PHE A 436 -21.30 -5.92 -15.89
N VAL A 437 -21.62 -5.11 -16.90
CA VAL A 437 -22.78 -5.35 -17.78
C VAL A 437 -22.54 -6.59 -18.63
N GLN A 438 -21.30 -6.74 -19.14
CA GLN A 438 -20.84 -7.94 -19.83
C GLN A 438 -19.81 -8.65 -18.96
N LYS A 439 -20.10 -9.90 -18.59
CA LYS A 439 -19.16 -10.72 -17.82
C LYS A 439 -17.84 -10.86 -18.56
N PRO A 440 -16.70 -10.72 -17.86
CA PRO A 440 -15.40 -10.97 -18.45
C PRO A 440 -15.33 -12.39 -19.04
N ALA A 441 -14.71 -12.54 -20.20
CA ALA A 441 -14.46 -13.86 -20.78
C ALA A 441 -13.42 -14.65 -19.96
N ARG A 442 -12.53 -13.95 -19.27
CA ARG A 442 -11.48 -14.54 -18.45
C ARG A 442 -11.19 -13.68 -17.21
N VAL A 443 -11.09 -14.30 -16.05
CA VAL A 443 -10.71 -13.65 -14.79
C VAL A 443 -9.50 -14.36 -14.18
N LEU A 444 -8.46 -13.59 -13.88
CA LEU A 444 -7.26 -14.05 -13.18
C LEU A 444 -7.20 -13.39 -11.82
N ILE A 445 -7.09 -14.18 -10.74
CA ILE A 445 -7.05 -13.66 -9.37
C ILE A 445 -5.61 -13.65 -8.90
N ASN A 446 -5.10 -12.45 -8.61
CA ASN A 446 -3.73 -12.19 -8.18
C ASN A 446 -3.72 -11.42 -6.86
N HIS A 447 -2.54 -10.97 -6.39
CA HIS A 447 -2.35 -10.08 -5.25
C HIS A 447 -3.13 -10.52 -3.99
N GLY A 448 -2.79 -11.72 -3.51
CA GLY A 448 -3.38 -12.35 -2.32
C GLY A 448 -2.79 -13.72 -2.07
N VAL A 449 -2.89 -14.18 -0.84
CA VAL A 449 -2.50 -15.55 -0.48
C VAL A 449 -3.46 -16.57 -1.10
N ASP A 450 -3.01 -17.80 -1.26
CA ASP A 450 -3.78 -18.84 -1.97
C ASP A 450 -5.17 -19.08 -1.38
N SER A 451 -5.33 -19.02 -0.05
CA SER A 451 -6.64 -19.15 0.60
C SER A 451 -7.61 -18.03 0.19
N ALA A 452 -7.13 -16.79 0.15
CA ALA A 452 -7.93 -15.63 -0.24
C ALA A 452 -8.30 -15.67 -1.74
N ARG A 453 -7.35 -16.05 -2.60
CA ARG A 453 -7.58 -16.25 -4.04
C ARG A 453 -8.63 -17.32 -4.30
N ALA A 454 -8.52 -18.47 -3.64
CA ALA A 454 -9.43 -19.58 -3.78
C ALA A 454 -10.86 -19.26 -3.24
N ALA A 455 -10.93 -18.55 -2.10
CA ALA A 455 -12.20 -18.13 -1.52
C ALA A 455 -12.96 -17.16 -2.44
N LEU A 456 -12.26 -16.16 -3.02
CA LEU A 456 -12.85 -15.24 -3.98
C LEU A 456 -13.30 -15.97 -5.26
N ALA A 457 -12.46 -16.86 -5.81
CA ALA A 457 -12.79 -17.66 -6.99
C ALA A 457 -14.05 -18.51 -6.78
N GLY A 458 -14.16 -19.15 -5.62
CA GLY A 458 -15.32 -19.93 -5.24
C GLY A 458 -16.60 -19.12 -5.24
N ARG A 459 -16.59 -17.91 -4.66
CA ARG A 459 -17.77 -17.03 -4.64
C ARG A 459 -18.12 -16.50 -6.03
N LEU A 460 -17.14 -16.07 -6.82
CA LEU A 460 -17.36 -15.58 -8.20
C LEU A 460 -18.02 -16.67 -9.05
N LYS A 461 -17.58 -17.92 -8.90
CA LYS A 461 -18.17 -19.05 -9.59
C LYS A 461 -19.61 -19.31 -9.13
N THR A 462 -19.85 -19.40 -7.82
CA THR A 462 -21.17 -19.82 -7.28
C THR A 462 -22.23 -18.72 -7.38
N GLU A 463 -21.87 -17.45 -7.15
CA GLU A 463 -22.83 -16.35 -7.10
C GLU A 463 -22.99 -15.64 -8.45
N LEU A 464 -21.91 -15.53 -9.25
CA LEU A 464 -21.92 -14.80 -10.52
C LEU A 464 -21.67 -15.69 -11.76
N GLY A 465 -21.36 -16.98 -11.57
CA GLY A 465 -21.07 -17.91 -12.67
C GLY A 465 -19.80 -17.51 -13.44
N ILE A 466 -18.82 -16.92 -12.77
CA ILE A 466 -17.54 -16.49 -13.35
C ILE A 466 -16.47 -17.51 -12.97
N GLU A 467 -15.92 -18.22 -13.98
CA GLU A 467 -14.76 -19.09 -13.76
C GLU A 467 -13.49 -18.27 -13.69
N CYS A 468 -12.63 -18.62 -12.71
CA CYS A 468 -11.40 -17.89 -12.44
C CYS A 468 -10.16 -18.78 -12.59
N THR A 469 -9.07 -18.18 -13.03
CA THR A 469 -7.73 -18.77 -13.03
C THR A 469 -6.92 -18.18 -11.87
N LEU A 470 -6.18 -19.01 -11.15
CA LEU A 470 -5.22 -18.59 -10.12
C LEU A 470 -3.81 -18.68 -10.73
N PRO A 471 -3.20 -17.59 -11.17
CA PRO A 471 -1.89 -17.59 -11.79
C PRO A 471 -0.82 -18.16 -10.84
N ALA A 472 0.10 -18.95 -11.40
CA ALA A 472 1.34 -19.31 -10.72
C ALA A 472 2.47 -18.37 -11.16
N ARG A 473 3.41 -18.13 -10.27
CA ARG A 473 4.56 -17.26 -10.55
C ARG A 473 5.42 -17.84 -11.67
N ASP A 474 5.85 -16.97 -12.58
CA ASP A 474 6.71 -17.26 -13.73
C ASP A 474 6.15 -18.30 -14.73
N VAL A 475 4.82 -18.52 -14.68
CA VAL A 475 4.13 -19.40 -15.62
C VAL A 475 3.33 -18.55 -16.62
N PRO A 476 3.64 -18.63 -17.94
CA PRO A 476 2.92 -17.89 -18.96
C PRO A 476 1.46 -18.34 -19.09
N ILE A 477 0.55 -17.40 -19.24
CA ILE A 477 -0.89 -17.64 -19.44
C ILE A 477 -1.32 -16.94 -20.73
N GLU A 478 -1.77 -17.68 -21.73
CA GLU A 478 -2.39 -17.09 -22.92
C GLU A 478 -3.74 -16.46 -22.57
N ILE A 479 -4.01 -15.29 -23.10
CA ILE A 479 -5.26 -14.54 -22.90
C ILE A 479 -5.92 -14.14 -24.21
#